data_c775f0dff4caca2aa2aa63abc6b30374
#
_entry.id   c775f0dff4caca2aa2aa63abc6b30374
#
_cell.length_a   1.000
_cell.length_b   1.000
_cell.length_c   1.000
_cell.angle_alpha   90.00
_cell.angle_beta   90.00
_cell.angle_gamma   90.00
#
_symmetry.space_group_name_H-M   'P 1'
#
loop_
_entity.id
_entity.type
_entity.pdbx_description
1 polymer ?
#
loop_
_entity_poly.entity_id
_entity_poly.type
_entity_poly.pdbx_seq_one_letter_code
_entity_poly.pdbx_strand_id
1 'polypeptide(L)'
;SDCHDAAQAWSDAGAADWWQGRAGADAFAAAIAAGRVQGVGAGPALAAIAAEPALPAIQRATAFALLGANIQPSVLAGFLEGLHDPDPLVRLGAVRGLMALPVQDRYGVLAPLIADSSKSVRLEVAQALSQVRPSSRPSEEAAALEGLFEEWLASESAYLERPESHANIAGHLANQGDLAAAEQA
;
A
#
# COMPACT_ATOMS: atom_id res chain seq x y z
N SER A 1 0.62 -13.88 -29.90
CA SER A 1 1.66 -14.91 -29.92
C SER A 1 1.02 -16.24 -30.26
N ASP A 2 1.47 -16.83 -31.36
CA ASP A 2 0.88 -18.03 -32.00
C ASP A 2 1.29 -19.32 -31.28
N CYS A 3 1.36 -19.33 -29.96
CA CYS A 3 1.75 -20.51 -29.19
C CYS A 3 0.68 -21.61 -29.14
N HIS A 4 -0.55 -21.30 -29.58
CA HIS A 4 -1.67 -22.25 -29.61
C HIS A 4 -2.48 -22.01 -30.88
N ASP A 5 -2.51 -22.99 -31.79
CA ASP A 5 -3.39 -23.02 -32.95
C ASP A 5 -4.86 -23.30 -32.56
N ALA A 6 -5.13 -23.52 -31.27
CA ALA A 6 -6.46 -23.75 -30.74
C ALA A 6 -7.22 -22.43 -30.61
N ALA A 7 -8.45 -22.42 -31.05
CA ALA A 7 -9.32 -21.25 -30.93
C ALA A 7 -9.45 -20.80 -29.47
N GLN A 8 -9.62 -19.49 -29.24
CA GLN A 8 -9.88 -18.86 -27.94
C GLN A 8 -10.94 -19.65 -27.13
N ALA A 9 -11.93 -20.20 -27.81
CA ALA A 9 -12.97 -21.04 -27.21
C ALA A 9 -12.45 -22.25 -26.39
N TRP A 10 -11.29 -22.81 -26.72
CA TRP A 10 -10.68 -23.88 -25.93
C TRP A 10 -10.19 -23.40 -24.56
N SER A 11 -9.51 -22.27 -24.53
CA SER A 11 -9.03 -21.68 -23.29
C SER A 11 -10.21 -21.18 -22.43
N ASP A 12 -11.23 -20.62 -23.05
CA ASP A 12 -12.43 -20.12 -22.38
C ASP A 12 -13.24 -21.28 -21.77
N ALA A 13 -13.39 -22.41 -22.48
CA ALA A 13 -14.07 -23.59 -21.98
C ALA A 13 -13.30 -24.24 -20.81
N GLY A 14 -11.98 -24.36 -20.93
CA GLY A 14 -11.14 -24.88 -19.85
C GLY A 14 -11.13 -23.97 -18.63
N ALA A 15 -11.10 -22.66 -18.83
CA ALA A 15 -11.22 -21.68 -17.75
C ALA A 15 -12.60 -21.77 -17.09
N ALA A 16 -13.68 -21.82 -17.85
CA ALA A 16 -15.04 -21.92 -17.32
C ALA A 16 -15.23 -23.18 -16.44
N ASP A 17 -14.70 -24.32 -16.87
CA ASP A 17 -14.76 -25.57 -16.12
C ASP A 17 -13.94 -25.50 -14.82
N TRP A 18 -12.77 -24.88 -14.88
CA TRP A 18 -11.87 -24.68 -13.73
C TRP A 18 -12.44 -23.69 -12.70
N TRP A 19 -13.22 -22.71 -13.16
CA TRP A 19 -13.81 -21.66 -12.31
C TRP A 19 -15.21 -22.01 -11.82
N GLN A 20 -15.81 -23.11 -12.29
CA GLN A 20 -17.11 -23.55 -11.80
C GLN A 20 -17.09 -23.73 -10.27
N GLY A 21 -17.96 -22.98 -9.60
CA GLY A 21 -18.11 -23.03 -8.14
C GLY A 21 -17.27 -22.03 -7.35
N ARG A 22 -16.46 -21.16 -7.98
CA ARG A 22 -15.76 -20.04 -7.32
C ARG A 22 -16.64 -18.79 -7.33
N ALA A 23 -17.78 -18.86 -6.64
CA ALA A 23 -18.63 -17.69 -6.46
C ALA A 23 -17.82 -16.52 -5.87
N GLY A 24 -17.90 -15.35 -6.48
CA GLY A 24 -17.19 -14.14 -6.05
C GLY A 24 -15.87 -13.84 -6.75
N ALA A 25 -15.24 -14.79 -7.44
CA ALA A 25 -13.98 -14.53 -8.17
C ALA A 25 -14.17 -13.46 -9.26
N ASP A 26 -15.30 -13.50 -9.98
CA ASP A 26 -15.62 -12.54 -11.03
C ASP A 26 -15.88 -11.13 -10.45
N ALA A 27 -16.56 -11.05 -9.31
CA ALA A 27 -16.84 -9.78 -8.64
C ALA A 27 -15.54 -9.13 -8.11
N PHE A 28 -14.63 -9.95 -7.55
CA PHE A 28 -13.31 -9.47 -7.13
C PHE A 28 -12.49 -8.98 -8.33
N ALA A 29 -12.40 -9.78 -9.40
CA ALA A 29 -11.65 -9.42 -10.61
C ALA A 29 -12.20 -8.14 -11.25
N ALA A 30 -13.52 -7.99 -11.32
CA ALA A 30 -14.17 -6.78 -11.84
C ALA A 30 -13.88 -5.55 -10.98
N ALA A 31 -13.95 -5.67 -9.65
CA ALA A 31 -13.65 -4.57 -8.73
C ALA A 31 -12.18 -4.13 -8.84
N ILE A 32 -11.24 -5.08 -8.91
CA ILE A 32 -9.81 -4.78 -9.08
C ILE A 32 -9.53 -4.13 -10.44
N ALA A 33 -10.12 -4.65 -11.53
CA ALA A 33 -9.97 -4.06 -12.85
C ALA A 33 -10.52 -2.62 -12.90
N ALA A 34 -11.70 -2.39 -12.34
CA ALA A 34 -12.28 -1.06 -12.22
C ALA A 34 -11.42 -0.12 -11.33
N GLY A 35 -10.89 -0.62 -10.23
CA GLY A 35 -10.00 0.13 -9.33
C GLY A 35 -8.71 0.57 -10.02
N ARG A 36 -8.08 -0.29 -10.81
CA ARG A 36 -6.84 0.02 -11.55
C ARG A 36 -7.00 1.13 -12.57
N VAL A 37 -8.17 1.23 -13.19
CA VAL A 37 -8.48 2.31 -14.14
C VAL A 37 -9.23 3.48 -13.49
N GLN A 38 -9.32 3.49 -12.16
CA GLN A 38 -10.05 4.50 -11.39
C GLN A 38 -11.50 4.69 -11.88
N GLY A 39 -12.12 3.58 -12.28
CA GLY A 39 -13.47 3.56 -12.85
C GLY A 39 -14.53 4.05 -11.85
N VAL A 40 -15.53 4.73 -12.38
CA VAL A 40 -16.67 5.20 -11.58
C VAL A 40 -17.37 4.01 -10.91
N GLY A 41 -17.56 4.09 -9.58
CA GLY A 41 -18.23 3.04 -8.81
C GLY A 41 -17.31 1.93 -8.27
N ALA A 42 -15.99 1.94 -8.58
CA ALA A 42 -15.05 0.98 -8.02
C ALA A 42 -14.92 1.09 -6.50
N GLY A 43 -15.01 2.30 -5.93
CA GLY A 43 -14.83 2.57 -4.51
C GLY A 43 -15.72 1.72 -3.59
N PRO A 44 -17.04 1.68 -3.75
CA PRO A 44 -17.92 0.86 -2.90
C PRO A 44 -17.61 -0.65 -2.97
N ALA A 45 -17.30 -1.18 -4.16
CA ALA A 45 -16.95 -2.58 -4.33
C ALA A 45 -15.61 -2.93 -3.66
N LEU A 46 -14.59 -2.07 -3.83
CA LEU A 46 -13.30 -2.23 -3.17
C LEU A 46 -13.42 -2.09 -1.65
N ALA A 47 -14.23 -1.15 -1.15
CA ALA A 47 -14.47 -1.00 0.29
C ALA A 47 -15.13 -2.25 0.90
N ALA A 48 -16.09 -2.84 0.19
CA ALA A 48 -16.72 -4.11 0.63
C ALA A 48 -15.70 -5.26 0.67
N ILE A 49 -14.81 -5.37 -0.32
CA ILE A 49 -13.75 -6.39 -0.33
C ILE A 49 -12.77 -6.15 0.81
N ALA A 50 -12.33 -4.91 1.02
CA ALA A 50 -11.37 -4.57 2.08
C ALA A 50 -11.91 -4.89 3.48
N ALA A 51 -13.20 -4.70 3.70
CA ALA A 51 -13.88 -4.90 4.98
C ALA A 51 -14.31 -6.36 5.25
N GLU A 52 -14.24 -7.28 4.26
CA GLU A 52 -14.76 -8.66 4.40
C GLU A 52 -13.70 -9.61 4.99
N PRO A 53 -13.78 -9.95 6.29
CA PRO A 53 -12.74 -10.74 6.96
C PRO A 53 -12.66 -12.20 6.49
N ALA A 54 -13.70 -12.72 5.83
CA ALA A 54 -13.69 -14.05 5.27
C ALA A 54 -12.88 -14.15 3.97
N LEU A 55 -12.56 -13.03 3.33
CA LEU A 55 -11.73 -13.00 2.13
C LEU A 55 -10.24 -13.13 2.47
N PRO A 56 -9.45 -13.74 1.57
CA PRO A 56 -7.99 -13.80 1.71
C PRO A 56 -7.35 -12.42 1.93
N ALA A 57 -6.36 -12.35 2.84
CA ALA A 57 -5.67 -11.11 3.20
C ALA A 57 -5.12 -10.36 1.97
N ILE A 58 -4.61 -11.07 0.97
CA ILE A 58 -4.09 -10.46 -0.28
C ILE A 58 -5.19 -9.73 -1.06
N GLN A 59 -6.42 -10.22 -1.06
CA GLN A 59 -7.54 -9.56 -1.74
C GLN A 59 -7.92 -8.28 -1.00
N ARG A 60 -8.02 -8.34 0.32
CA ARG A 60 -8.32 -7.20 1.19
C ARG A 60 -7.24 -6.13 1.11
N ALA A 61 -5.98 -6.52 1.18
CA ALA A 61 -4.83 -5.61 1.05
C ALA A 61 -4.80 -4.92 -0.32
N THR A 62 -5.06 -5.67 -1.40
CA THR A 62 -5.11 -5.11 -2.76
C THR A 62 -6.26 -4.10 -2.90
N ALA A 63 -7.41 -4.39 -2.30
CA ALA A 63 -8.54 -3.48 -2.31
C ALA A 63 -8.22 -2.17 -1.56
N PHE A 64 -7.58 -2.23 -0.38
CA PHE A 64 -7.11 -1.03 0.33
C PHE A 64 -6.14 -0.20 -0.51
N ALA A 65 -5.13 -0.83 -1.11
CA ALA A 65 -4.15 -0.13 -1.92
C ALA A 65 -4.79 0.61 -3.11
N LEU A 66 -5.79 0.00 -3.76
CA LEU A 66 -6.51 0.61 -4.89
C LEU A 66 -7.51 1.70 -4.44
N LEU A 67 -8.10 1.58 -3.25
CA LEU A 67 -8.96 2.61 -2.67
C LEU A 67 -8.22 3.93 -2.45
N GLY A 68 -6.90 3.87 -2.23
CA GLY A 68 -6.07 5.05 -2.05
C GLY A 68 -6.18 6.07 -3.18
N ALA A 69 -6.39 5.63 -4.42
CA ALA A 69 -6.54 6.52 -5.55
C ALA A 69 -7.75 7.47 -5.43
N ASN A 70 -8.68 7.21 -4.50
CA ASN A 70 -9.94 7.95 -4.36
C ASN A 70 -10.43 7.96 -2.90
N ILE A 71 -9.55 8.39 -1.96
CA ILE A 71 -9.92 8.46 -0.54
C ILE A 71 -11.03 9.49 -0.34
N GLN A 72 -12.20 8.98 0.03
CA GLN A 72 -13.33 9.78 0.44
C GLN A 72 -13.51 9.66 1.97
N PRO A 73 -14.09 10.65 2.65
CA PRO A 73 -14.37 10.55 4.09
C PRO A 73 -15.14 9.29 4.48
N SER A 74 -16.01 8.80 3.59
CA SER A 74 -16.81 7.59 3.80
C SER A 74 -16.01 6.30 3.88
N VAL A 75 -14.80 6.23 3.30
CA VAL A 75 -13.94 5.05 3.33
C VAL A 75 -12.82 5.16 4.35
N LEU A 76 -12.57 6.34 4.89
CA LEU A 76 -11.48 6.57 5.84
C LEU A 76 -11.60 5.71 7.11
N ALA A 77 -12.80 5.53 7.63
CA ALA A 77 -13.04 4.67 8.78
C ALA A 77 -12.60 3.22 8.53
N GLY A 78 -12.89 2.68 7.33
CA GLY A 78 -12.42 1.35 6.93
C GLY A 78 -10.90 1.24 6.86
N PHE A 79 -10.21 2.30 6.42
CA PHE A 79 -8.74 2.33 6.47
C PHE A 79 -8.21 2.26 7.90
N LEU A 80 -8.80 3.04 8.82
CA LEU A 80 -8.40 3.02 10.23
C LEU A 80 -8.60 1.63 10.85
N GLU A 81 -9.69 0.94 10.52
CA GLU A 81 -9.89 -0.45 10.92
C GLU A 81 -8.82 -1.37 10.29
N GLY A 82 -8.52 -1.19 9.01
CA GLY A 82 -7.49 -1.94 8.29
C GLY A 82 -6.09 -1.80 8.88
N LEU A 83 -5.74 -0.65 9.48
CA LEU A 83 -4.48 -0.46 10.20
C LEU A 83 -4.36 -1.31 11.48
N HIS A 84 -5.47 -1.82 12.01
CA HIS A 84 -5.53 -2.68 13.19
C HIS A 84 -5.83 -4.15 12.85
N ASP A 85 -5.84 -4.50 11.57
CA ASP A 85 -6.11 -5.88 11.13
C ASP A 85 -5.08 -6.86 11.72
N PRO A 86 -5.48 -8.06 12.17
CA PRO A 86 -4.55 -9.05 12.67
C PRO A 86 -3.53 -9.50 11.62
N ASP A 87 -3.89 -9.48 10.34
CA ASP A 87 -2.99 -9.85 9.25
C ASP A 87 -2.12 -8.67 8.80
N PRO A 88 -0.77 -8.79 8.89
CA PRO A 88 0.14 -7.72 8.50
C PRO A 88 0.03 -7.31 7.03
N LEU A 89 -0.41 -8.22 6.15
CA LEU A 89 -0.59 -7.90 4.74
C LEU A 89 -1.74 -6.92 4.54
N VAL A 90 -2.81 -7.06 5.32
CA VAL A 90 -3.95 -6.12 5.28
C VAL A 90 -3.52 -4.76 5.82
N ARG A 91 -2.80 -4.71 6.96
CA ARG A 91 -2.24 -3.45 7.49
C ARG A 91 -1.33 -2.76 6.46
N LEU A 92 -0.47 -3.54 5.78
CA LEU A 92 0.39 -3.03 4.70
C LEU A 92 -0.44 -2.40 3.57
N GLY A 93 -1.50 -3.08 3.13
CA GLY A 93 -2.41 -2.57 2.11
C GLY A 93 -3.09 -1.27 2.53
N ALA A 94 -3.52 -1.17 3.79
CA ALA A 94 -4.12 0.03 4.35
C ALA A 94 -3.11 1.21 4.38
N VAL A 95 -1.87 0.97 4.83
CA VAL A 95 -0.79 1.99 4.80
C VAL A 95 -0.58 2.49 3.37
N ARG A 96 -0.47 1.58 2.39
CA ARG A 96 -0.30 1.95 0.97
C ARG A 96 -1.42 2.82 0.44
N GLY A 97 -2.66 2.46 0.75
CA GLY A 97 -3.79 3.29 0.37
C GLY A 97 -3.74 4.68 1.00
N LEU A 98 -3.36 4.77 2.27
CA LEU A 98 -3.27 6.04 3.01
C LEU A 98 -2.10 6.93 2.57
N MET A 99 -1.13 6.42 1.80
CA MET A 99 -0.12 7.26 1.15
C MET A 99 -0.70 8.31 0.18
N ALA A 100 -1.93 8.16 -0.25
CA ALA A 100 -2.64 9.15 -1.05
C ALA A 100 -3.18 10.34 -0.23
N LEU A 101 -3.18 10.25 1.11
CA LEU A 101 -3.49 11.40 1.96
C LEU A 101 -2.47 12.52 1.76
N PRO A 102 -2.87 13.79 1.97
CA PRO A 102 -1.93 14.89 2.08
C PRO A 102 -0.82 14.55 3.09
N VAL A 103 0.42 14.90 2.75
CA VAL A 103 1.62 14.51 3.54
C VAL A 103 1.48 14.90 5.01
N GLN A 104 0.94 16.10 5.30
CA GLN A 104 0.75 16.61 6.65
C GLN A 104 -0.23 15.79 7.51
N ASP A 105 -1.16 15.05 6.87
CA ASP A 105 -2.20 14.28 7.56
C ASP A 105 -1.77 12.84 7.83
N ARG A 106 -0.71 12.35 7.15
CA ARG A 106 -0.25 10.95 7.25
C ARG A 106 0.25 10.60 8.64
N TYR A 107 0.96 11.53 9.29
CA TYR A 107 1.55 11.26 10.61
C TYR A 107 0.49 10.84 11.63
N GLY A 108 -0.59 11.62 11.76
CA GLY A 108 -1.65 11.38 12.74
C GLY A 108 -2.32 9.99 12.61
N VAL A 109 -2.35 9.42 11.41
CA VAL A 109 -2.98 8.11 11.17
C VAL A 109 -1.99 6.95 11.18
N LEU A 110 -0.72 7.18 10.84
CA LEU A 110 0.29 6.11 10.71
C LEU A 110 1.21 5.97 11.92
N ALA A 111 1.29 6.97 12.80
CA ALA A 111 2.14 6.95 13.99
C ALA A 111 1.96 5.69 14.86
N PRO A 112 0.75 5.13 15.08
CA PRO A 112 0.59 3.90 15.85
C PRO A 112 1.31 2.67 15.29
N LEU A 113 1.67 2.69 13.99
CA LEU A 113 2.35 1.59 13.31
C LEU A 113 3.88 1.76 13.20
N ILE A 114 4.46 2.80 13.79
CA ILE A 114 5.91 3.01 13.82
C ILE A 114 6.62 1.80 14.44
N ALA A 115 6.02 1.18 15.46
CA ALA A 115 6.53 -0.01 16.14
C ALA A 115 5.76 -1.29 15.78
N ASP A 116 5.18 -1.38 14.59
CA ASP A 116 4.46 -2.59 14.16
C ASP A 116 5.35 -3.83 14.25
N SER A 117 4.78 -4.96 14.64
CA SER A 117 5.50 -6.24 14.76
C SER A 117 6.05 -6.74 13.42
N SER A 118 5.39 -6.39 12.30
CA SER A 118 5.84 -6.76 10.96
C SER A 118 6.82 -5.74 10.38
N LYS A 119 8.00 -6.23 10.01
CA LYS A 119 9.01 -5.40 9.32
C LYS A 119 8.45 -4.75 8.04
N SER A 120 7.68 -5.49 7.25
CA SER A 120 7.11 -4.96 6.00
C SER A 120 6.18 -3.79 6.25
N VAL A 121 5.39 -3.82 7.32
CA VAL A 121 4.51 -2.71 7.71
C VAL A 121 5.35 -1.52 8.16
N ARG A 122 6.36 -1.73 9.03
CA ARG A 122 7.24 -0.65 9.47
C ARG A 122 7.94 0.04 8.32
N LEU A 123 8.49 -0.71 7.35
CA LEU A 123 9.16 -0.12 6.18
C LEU A 123 8.21 0.70 5.31
N GLU A 124 6.98 0.24 5.13
CA GLU A 124 5.97 1.00 4.37
C GLU A 124 5.55 2.28 5.12
N VAL A 125 5.40 2.21 6.46
CA VAL A 125 5.16 3.38 7.31
C VAL A 125 6.33 4.36 7.23
N ALA A 126 7.56 3.89 7.27
CA ALA A 126 8.76 4.73 7.12
C ALA A 126 8.74 5.48 5.79
N GLN A 127 8.47 4.79 4.70
CA GLN A 127 8.35 5.39 3.36
C GLN A 127 7.23 6.45 3.32
N ALA A 128 6.06 6.15 3.89
CA ALA A 128 4.95 7.10 3.94
C ALA A 128 5.26 8.36 4.76
N LEU A 129 6.03 8.20 5.86
CA LEU A 129 6.40 9.29 6.77
C LEU A 129 7.70 10.00 6.37
N SER A 130 8.52 9.44 5.47
CA SER A 130 9.77 10.04 5.00
C SER A 130 9.58 11.44 4.41
N GLN A 131 8.40 11.69 3.83
CA GLN A 131 8.01 12.97 3.24
C GLN A 131 7.48 13.99 4.27
N VAL A 132 7.17 13.57 5.50
CA VAL A 132 6.67 14.45 6.55
C VAL A 132 7.85 15.22 7.15
N ARG A 133 7.80 16.56 7.12
CA ARG A 133 8.88 17.40 7.62
C ARG A 133 9.10 17.19 9.12
N PRO A 134 10.36 17.24 9.61
CA PRO A 134 10.65 17.09 11.03
C PRO A 134 9.87 18.06 11.93
N SER A 135 9.69 19.30 11.49
CA SER A 135 8.94 20.34 12.22
C SER A 135 7.45 20.02 12.42
N SER A 136 6.92 19.04 11.67
CA SER A 136 5.52 18.61 11.76
C SER A 136 5.36 17.32 12.55
N ARG A 137 6.42 16.84 13.23
CA ARG A 137 6.43 15.61 14.01
C ARG A 137 6.47 15.92 15.51
N PRO A 138 5.73 15.20 16.38
CA PRO A 138 5.86 15.35 17.82
C PRO A 138 7.27 14.98 18.30
N SER A 139 7.83 15.80 19.18
CA SER A 139 9.18 15.59 19.71
C SER A 139 9.33 14.33 20.59
N GLU A 140 8.25 13.92 21.23
CA GLU A 140 8.19 12.74 22.10
C GLU A 140 8.36 11.40 21.34
N GLU A 141 8.08 11.40 20.04
CA GLU A 141 8.22 10.21 19.19
C GLU A 141 9.49 10.27 18.31
N ALA A 142 10.31 11.30 18.46
CA ALA A 142 11.48 11.51 17.60
C ALA A 142 12.43 10.31 17.57
N ALA A 143 12.74 9.71 18.73
CA ALA A 143 13.65 8.56 18.81
C ALA A 143 13.09 7.30 18.13
N ALA A 144 11.78 7.05 18.25
CA ALA A 144 11.13 5.91 17.60
C ALA A 144 11.12 6.09 16.06
N LEU A 145 10.89 7.31 15.59
CA LEU A 145 10.95 7.66 14.18
C LEU A 145 12.37 7.55 13.62
N GLU A 146 13.37 8.00 14.36
CA GLU A 146 14.77 7.89 13.95
C GLU A 146 15.16 6.42 13.74
N GLY A 147 14.87 5.54 14.70
CA GLY A 147 15.09 4.11 14.56
C GLY A 147 14.32 3.47 13.38
N LEU A 148 13.09 3.94 13.13
CA LEU A 148 12.30 3.49 11.99
C LEU A 148 12.95 3.90 10.66
N PHE A 149 13.43 5.14 10.55
CA PHE A 149 14.11 5.62 9.33
C PHE A 149 15.47 4.94 9.14
N GLU A 150 16.22 4.67 10.20
CA GLU A 150 17.45 3.88 10.12
C GLU A 150 17.19 2.48 9.55
N GLU A 151 16.16 1.78 10.04
CA GLU A 151 15.77 0.46 9.52
C GLU A 151 15.39 0.53 8.02
N TRP A 152 14.64 1.54 7.64
CA TRP A 152 14.20 1.75 6.26
C TRP A 152 15.36 2.12 5.33
N LEU A 153 16.22 3.07 5.71
CA LEU A 153 17.40 3.47 4.94
C LEU A 153 18.38 2.29 4.75
N ALA A 154 18.55 1.46 5.78
CA ALA A 154 19.35 0.24 5.65
C ALA A 154 18.74 -0.74 4.64
N SER A 155 17.41 -0.83 4.58
CA SER A 155 16.71 -1.64 3.58
C SER A 155 16.86 -1.08 2.17
N GLU A 156 16.69 0.24 1.98
CA GLU A 156 16.88 0.89 0.69
C GLU A 156 18.34 0.74 0.20
N SER A 157 19.30 0.92 1.09
CA SER A 157 20.74 0.81 0.78
C SER A 157 21.17 -0.60 0.35
N ALA A 158 20.40 -1.62 0.68
CA ALA A 158 20.62 -2.97 0.22
C ALA A 158 20.23 -3.20 -1.26
N TYR A 159 19.56 -2.24 -1.89
CA TYR A 159 19.03 -2.33 -3.25
C TYR A 159 19.40 -1.11 -4.10
N LEU A 160 20.63 -0.60 -3.97
CA LEU A 160 21.12 0.56 -4.73
C LEU A 160 21.24 0.32 -6.24
N GLU A 161 21.09 -0.92 -6.71
CA GLU A 161 20.93 -1.19 -8.14
C GLU A 161 19.57 -0.71 -8.70
N ARG A 162 18.62 -0.32 -7.82
CA ARG A 162 17.30 0.19 -8.20
C ARG A 162 17.28 1.70 -8.15
N PRO A 163 16.90 2.38 -9.24
CA PRO A 163 16.77 3.84 -9.25
C PRO A 163 15.81 4.39 -8.20
N GLU A 164 14.78 3.60 -7.85
CA GLU A 164 13.79 3.96 -6.84
C GLU A 164 14.41 4.11 -5.44
N SER A 165 15.38 3.24 -5.09
CA SER A 165 16.06 3.32 -3.79
C SER A 165 16.89 4.59 -3.66
N HIS A 166 17.60 5.01 -4.71
CA HIS A 166 18.28 6.30 -4.74
C HIS A 166 17.30 7.46 -4.58
N ALA A 167 16.18 7.45 -5.32
CA ALA A 167 15.17 8.49 -5.23
C ALA A 167 14.53 8.56 -3.83
N ASN A 168 14.29 7.43 -3.19
CA ASN A 168 13.74 7.33 -1.84
C ASN A 168 14.71 7.92 -0.81
N ILE A 169 15.99 7.53 -0.85
CA ILE A 169 17.02 8.02 0.06
C ILE A 169 17.22 9.52 -0.14
N ALA A 170 17.41 9.97 -1.38
CA ALA A 170 17.61 11.38 -1.70
C ALA A 170 16.41 12.25 -1.25
N GLY A 171 15.20 11.79 -1.52
CA GLY A 171 13.97 12.46 -1.11
C GLY A 171 13.85 12.60 0.42
N HIS A 172 14.21 11.55 1.15
CA HIS A 172 14.23 11.59 2.61
C HIS A 172 15.25 12.61 3.13
N LEU A 173 16.49 12.54 2.67
CA LEU A 173 17.56 13.46 3.08
C LEU A 173 17.22 14.92 2.79
N ALA A 174 16.65 15.19 1.61
CA ALA A 174 16.18 16.52 1.25
C ALA A 174 15.08 17.02 2.21
N ASN A 175 14.14 16.16 2.62
CA ASN A 175 13.10 16.50 3.58
C ASN A 175 13.64 16.72 4.99
N GLN A 176 14.77 16.10 5.35
CA GLN A 176 15.49 16.36 6.59
C GLN A 176 16.32 17.68 6.54
N GLY A 177 16.46 18.29 5.37
CA GLY A 177 17.24 19.51 5.15
C GLY A 177 18.70 19.25 4.77
N ASP A 178 19.13 18.01 4.64
CA ASP A 178 20.48 17.64 4.19
C ASP A 178 20.53 17.55 2.66
N LEU A 179 20.55 18.70 2.01
CA LEU A 179 20.58 18.79 0.55
C LEU A 179 21.90 18.27 -0.02
N ALA A 180 23.01 18.41 0.70
CA ALA A 180 24.31 17.95 0.24
C ALA A 180 24.39 16.42 0.18
N ALA A 181 23.87 15.72 1.19
CA ALA A 181 23.76 14.26 1.16
C ALA A 181 22.71 13.78 0.14
N ALA A 182 21.63 14.51 -0.05
CA ALA A 182 20.59 14.18 -1.02
C ALA A 182 21.10 14.21 -2.47
N GLU A 183 22.03 15.12 -2.81
CA GLU A 183 22.66 15.20 -4.14
C GLU A 183 23.64 14.05 -4.41
N GLN A 184 24.10 13.35 -3.38
CA GLN A 184 25.07 12.26 -3.49
C GLN A 184 24.42 10.87 -3.44
N ALA A 185 23.17 10.80 -3.05
CA ALA A 185 22.42 9.55 -2.89
C ALA A 185 21.92 9.01 -4.23
#